data_a5759f13b806805c96851bb27e0ead78
#
_entry.id   a5759f13b806805c96851bb27e0ead78
#
_cell.length_a   1.000
_cell.length_b   1.000
_cell.length_c   1.000
_cell.angle_alpha   90.00
_cell.angle_beta   90.00
_cell.angle_gamma   90.00
#
_symmetry.space_group_name_H-M   'P 1'
#
loop_
_entity.id
_entity.type
_entity.pdbx_description
1 polymer ?
#
loop_
_entity_poly.entity_id
_entity_poly.type
_entity_poly.pdbx_seq_one_letter_code
_entity_poly.pdbx_strand_id
1 'polypeptide(L)'
;MEFSIITLVPLAVLLPFFGAAFAFAFYRHQNIQRSITVGTLIITVVLETFLLSEVWNGGTHAVSLAGWPAPFGISMVIDRFSSLMLVISSAITLAVLLYAVGQGAAEEKNDSGPVSIFYPTYLILVAGVSNAFLAGDLFNMYVGFEIFLTASYVLLTLGGGEARIRAGVTYVVVSILSSMLFLITIGLIYAATGTVNLADLALKLGDLEPSTQLMLHVLLLVAFGIKAAVFPLAFWLPDSYPTAPAPVTAVFAGLLTKVGIYAMIRTETLLFPGERINTALMIVAALTMIVGIMGALAQTDIKRMLSFTLISHIGYLVFGLALSSIIGMAATIYYVAHHITIQTTLFLVTGLIERRAGTSNVDRLGGLAKLSPALAVLFFIPAMNLAGIPPFSGFVGKLGMMQGGIAENTWITWTLVVASVVTSLLTLLAVARIWSRGFWRKAEDVEERSRLLTPKSLAHARAANKRLLPPTMVLPTAALVVLSVAFTVFAGPLMNFSRAAAQDMYERTPYLEAVLGEERVDGVREELVEFTTGHLIDLTTGDDGAAEFAPIRTSLEPEHQTDEDGSSTVEDGTETDADNPEHDQHEEGSGD
;
A
#
# COMPACT_ATOMS: atom_id res chain seq x y z
N MET A 1 -16.35 22.37 22.45
CA MET A 1 -16.75 21.56 21.30
C MET A 1 -15.66 20.53 21.16
N GLU A 2 -15.85 19.33 21.67
CA GLU A 2 -15.00 18.20 21.34
C GLU A 2 -15.27 17.91 19.86
N PHE A 3 -14.31 18.23 19.01
CA PHE A 3 -14.35 17.80 17.61
C PHE A 3 -14.23 16.27 17.61
N SER A 4 -15.37 15.60 17.44
CA SER A 4 -15.34 14.14 17.26
C SER A 4 -14.53 13.82 16.01
N ILE A 5 -13.60 12.87 16.11
CA ILE A 5 -12.81 12.33 14.98
C ILE A 5 -13.71 12.04 13.77
N ILE A 6 -14.92 11.56 14.02
CA ILE A 6 -15.95 11.22 13.04
C ILE A 6 -16.21 12.38 12.06
N THR A 7 -16.25 13.63 12.54
CA THR A 7 -16.51 14.80 11.67
C THR A 7 -15.34 15.18 10.79
N LEU A 8 -14.13 14.73 11.09
CA LEU A 8 -12.91 15.06 10.37
C LEU A 8 -12.58 14.06 9.24
N VAL A 9 -13.05 12.81 9.33
CA VAL A 9 -12.75 11.76 8.34
C VAL A 9 -13.13 12.17 6.91
N PRO A 10 -14.34 12.70 6.62
CA PRO A 10 -14.69 13.10 5.27
C PRO A 10 -13.82 14.25 4.71
N LEU A 11 -13.20 15.05 5.59
CA LEU A 11 -12.34 16.16 5.15
C LEU A 11 -11.08 15.67 4.42
N ALA A 12 -10.60 14.44 4.67
CA ALA A 12 -9.48 13.85 3.91
C ALA A 12 -9.79 13.77 2.39
N VAL A 13 -11.07 13.66 2.03
CA VAL A 13 -11.55 13.66 0.64
C VAL A 13 -11.99 15.04 0.21
N LEU A 14 -12.76 15.73 1.04
CA LEU A 14 -13.37 17.03 0.70
C LEU A 14 -12.34 18.14 0.54
N LEU A 15 -11.29 18.18 1.36
CA LEU A 15 -10.23 19.21 1.25
C LEU A 15 -9.55 19.22 -0.12
N PRO A 16 -9.04 18.09 -0.66
CA PRO A 16 -8.51 18.08 -2.00
C PRO A 16 -9.55 18.41 -3.08
N PHE A 17 -10.81 18.00 -2.93
CA PHE A 17 -11.88 18.38 -3.88
C PHE A 17 -12.15 19.87 -3.89
N PHE A 18 -12.34 20.50 -2.74
CA PHE A 18 -12.52 21.94 -2.66
C PHE A 18 -11.27 22.69 -3.12
N GLY A 19 -10.09 22.21 -2.75
CA GLY A 19 -8.82 22.72 -3.24
C GLY A 19 -8.74 22.70 -4.77
N ALA A 20 -9.21 21.63 -5.41
CA ALA A 20 -9.27 21.51 -6.87
C ALA A 20 -10.23 22.53 -7.48
N ALA A 21 -11.42 22.70 -6.91
CA ALA A 21 -12.40 23.68 -7.36
C ALA A 21 -11.86 25.10 -7.24
N PHE A 22 -11.24 25.45 -6.10
CA PHE A 22 -10.61 26.76 -5.91
C PHE A 22 -9.42 26.97 -6.85
N ALA A 23 -8.55 25.97 -7.01
CA ALA A 23 -7.45 26.06 -7.97
C ALA A 23 -7.96 26.27 -9.40
N PHE A 24 -9.06 25.60 -9.78
CA PHE A 24 -9.68 25.77 -11.10
C PHE A 24 -10.30 27.16 -11.27
N ALA A 25 -10.92 27.73 -10.25
CA ALA A 25 -11.46 29.09 -10.31
C ALA A 25 -10.40 30.15 -10.65
N PHE A 26 -9.15 29.90 -10.26
CA PHE A 26 -7.99 30.76 -10.59
C PHE A 26 -7.17 30.26 -11.78
N TYR A 27 -7.78 29.59 -12.78
CA TYR A 27 -7.08 28.97 -13.90
C TYR A 27 -6.15 29.90 -14.70
N ARG A 28 -6.39 31.23 -14.70
CA ARG A 28 -5.55 32.23 -15.33
C ARG A 28 -4.31 32.63 -14.52
N HIS A 29 -4.22 32.23 -13.25
CA HIS A 29 -3.18 32.67 -12.31
C HIS A 29 -2.41 31.46 -11.74
N GLN A 30 -1.45 30.93 -12.51
CA GLN A 30 -0.69 29.73 -12.14
C GLN A 30 -0.04 29.78 -10.76
N ASN A 31 0.47 30.98 -10.35
CA ASN A 31 1.06 31.14 -9.02
C ASN A 31 0.03 30.95 -7.90
N ILE A 32 -1.22 31.43 -8.10
CA ILE A 32 -2.31 31.27 -7.14
C ILE A 32 -2.72 29.80 -7.11
N GLN A 33 -2.93 29.16 -8.27
CA GLN A 33 -3.22 27.71 -8.35
C GLN A 33 -2.18 26.88 -7.59
N ARG A 34 -0.89 27.15 -7.85
CA ARG A 34 0.23 26.49 -7.16
C ARG A 34 0.14 26.64 -5.66
N SER A 35 -0.07 27.88 -5.17
CA SER A 35 -0.16 28.16 -3.73
C SER A 35 -1.35 27.46 -3.09
N ILE A 36 -2.54 27.49 -3.74
CA ILE A 36 -3.74 26.77 -3.28
C ILE A 36 -3.43 25.28 -3.20
N THR A 37 -2.88 24.68 -4.25
CA THR A 37 -2.64 23.24 -4.31
C THR A 37 -1.63 22.77 -3.27
N VAL A 38 -0.50 23.50 -3.11
CA VAL A 38 0.49 23.20 -2.08
C VAL A 38 -0.09 23.36 -0.67
N GLY A 39 -0.83 24.45 -0.43
CA GLY A 39 -1.50 24.70 0.85
C GLY A 39 -2.52 23.62 1.20
N THR A 40 -3.36 23.24 0.24
CA THR A 40 -4.34 22.14 0.40
C THR A 40 -3.62 20.84 0.79
N LEU A 41 -2.56 20.43 0.08
CA LEU A 41 -1.87 19.19 0.40
C LEU A 41 -1.15 19.23 1.76
N ILE A 42 -0.61 20.38 2.16
CA ILE A 42 -0.03 20.53 3.51
C ILE A 42 -1.11 20.31 4.57
N ILE A 43 -2.27 20.94 4.41
CA ILE A 43 -3.40 20.78 5.35
C ILE A 43 -3.89 19.33 5.35
N THR A 44 -3.96 18.67 4.19
CA THR A 44 -4.35 17.26 4.07
C THR A 44 -3.36 16.35 4.81
N VAL A 45 -2.04 16.54 4.63
CA VAL A 45 -1.02 15.75 5.36
C VAL A 45 -1.16 15.93 6.87
N VAL A 46 -1.36 17.17 7.35
CA VAL A 46 -1.55 17.45 8.78
C VAL A 46 -2.80 16.78 9.33
N LEU A 47 -3.93 16.91 8.60
CA LEU A 47 -5.19 16.27 8.96
C LEU A 47 -5.06 14.76 9.04
N GLU A 48 -4.51 14.12 7.99
CA GLU A 48 -4.38 12.66 7.93
C GLU A 48 -3.38 12.12 8.97
N THR A 49 -2.32 12.89 9.30
CA THR A 49 -1.42 12.55 10.41
C THR A 49 -2.13 12.62 11.76
N PHE A 50 -2.99 13.61 11.95
CA PHE A 50 -3.84 13.70 13.14
C PHE A 50 -4.80 12.50 13.21
N LEU A 51 -5.49 12.17 12.14
CA LEU A 51 -6.39 11.01 12.06
C LEU A 51 -5.65 9.69 12.36
N LEU A 52 -4.43 9.52 11.85
CA LEU A 52 -3.58 8.36 12.16
C LEU A 52 -3.27 8.28 13.66
N SER A 53 -2.96 9.42 14.31
CA SER A 53 -2.65 9.45 15.74
C SER A 53 -3.85 9.06 16.62
N GLU A 54 -5.05 9.44 16.21
CA GLU A 54 -6.30 9.09 16.91
C GLU A 54 -6.65 7.61 16.73
N VAL A 55 -6.57 7.11 15.49
CA VAL A 55 -6.85 5.69 15.17
C VAL A 55 -5.82 4.76 15.81
N TRP A 56 -4.58 5.21 16.02
CA TRP A 56 -3.54 4.41 16.66
C TRP A 56 -3.99 3.87 18.02
N ASN A 57 -4.65 4.71 18.83
CA ASN A 57 -5.10 4.38 20.17
C ASN A 57 -6.60 4.07 20.26
N GLY A 58 -7.41 4.68 19.36
CA GLY A 58 -8.87 4.61 19.40
C GLY A 58 -9.48 3.49 18.56
N GLY A 59 -8.68 2.78 17.74
CA GLY A 59 -9.20 1.70 16.88
C GLY A 59 -9.94 2.18 15.64
N THR A 60 -10.86 1.36 15.16
CA THR A 60 -11.63 1.61 13.94
C THR A 60 -12.81 2.54 14.18
N HIS A 61 -13.00 3.51 13.27
CA HIS A 61 -14.14 4.44 13.30
C HIS A 61 -14.87 4.45 11.96
N ALA A 62 -16.19 4.56 12.00
CA ALA A 62 -17.02 4.68 10.81
C ALA A 62 -17.87 5.95 10.84
N VAL A 63 -18.09 6.51 9.66
CA VAL A 63 -18.90 7.71 9.43
C VAL A 63 -19.97 7.40 8.40
N SER A 64 -21.23 7.52 8.80
CA SER A 64 -22.36 7.44 7.87
C SER A 64 -22.59 8.81 7.24
N LEU A 65 -22.38 8.93 5.92
CA LEU A 65 -22.58 10.19 5.22
C LEU A 65 -24.06 10.60 5.21
N ALA A 66 -24.31 11.88 5.40
CA ALA A 66 -25.66 12.47 5.49
C ALA A 66 -26.58 11.84 6.56
N GLY A 67 -26.02 11.11 7.53
CA GLY A 67 -26.79 10.50 8.63
C GLY A 67 -27.61 9.27 8.25
N TRP A 68 -27.41 8.71 7.04
CA TRP A 68 -28.04 7.45 6.65
C TRP A 68 -27.27 6.26 7.24
N PRO A 69 -27.92 5.42 8.05
CA PRO A 69 -27.23 4.30 8.68
C PRO A 69 -26.83 3.21 7.66
N ALA A 70 -25.78 2.47 7.99
CA ALA A 70 -25.42 1.27 7.27
C ALA A 70 -26.55 0.20 7.37
N PRO A 71 -26.79 -0.61 6.36
CA PRO A 71 -26.04 -0.76 5.09
C PRO A 71 -26.54 0.15 3.96
N PHE A 72 -27.52 1.02 4.19
CA PHE A 72 -28.18 1.81 3.13
C PHE A 72 -27.42 3.08 2.78
N GLY A 73 -26.76 3.71 3.77
CA GLY A 73 -25.96 4.93 3.58
C GLY A 73 -24.55 4.61 3.12
N ILE A 74 -23.89 5.61 2.50
CA ILE A 74 -22.46 5.54 2.21
C ILE A 74 -21.72 5.64 3.55
N SER A 75 -20.89 4.64 3.82
CA SER A 75 -20.02 4.59 4.99
C SER A 75 -18.59 4.93 4.59
N MET A 76 -17.93 5.78 5.38
CA MET A 76 -16.48 5.95 5.35
C MET A 76 -15.89 5.31 6.60
N VAL A 77 -14.88 4.46 6.42
CA VAL A 77 -14.26 3.73 7.52
C VAL A 77 -12.78 4.07 7.57
N ILE A 78 -12.33 4.46 8.76
CA ILE A 78 -10.92 4.70 9.02
C ILE A 78 -10.44 3.71 10.09
N ASP A 79 -9.45 2.92 9.74
CA ASP A 79 -8.75 1.99 10.62
C ASP A 79 -7.24 2.20 10.53
N ARG A 80 -6.44 1.38 11.25
CA ARG A 80 -4.98 1.50 11.24
C ARG A 80 -4.39 1.38 9.84
N PHE A 81 -4.91 0.48 9.00
CA PHE A 81 -4.38 0.30 7.65
C PHE A 81 -4.73 1.45 6.70
N SER A 82 -6.00 1.87 6.66
CA SER A 82 -6.44 2.98 5.82
C SER A 82 -5.79 4.30 6.23
N SER A 83 -5.65 4.57 7.53
CA SER A 83 -4.99 5.79 8.03
C SER A 83 -3.50 5.86 7.68
N LEU A 84 -2.78 4.73 7.74
CA LEU A 84 -1.40 4.64 7.27
C LEU A 84 -1.30 4.94 5.77
N MET A 85 -2.20 4.36 4.96
CA MET A 85 -2.25 4.58 3.52
C MET A 85 -2.54 6.04 3.16
N LEU A 86 -3.43 6.70 3.89
CA LEU A 86 -3.73 8.13 3.73
C LEU A 86 -2.48 8.98 3.96
N VAL A 87 -1.83 8.86 5.12
CA VAL A 87 -0.65 9.66 5.48
C VAL A 87 0.48 9.48 4.49
N ILE A 88 0.77 8.23 4.11
CA ILE A 88 1.85 7.97 3.15
C ILE A 88 1.50 8.53 1.78
N SER A 89 0.25 8.38 1.31
CA SER A 89 -0.15 8.88 0.01
C SER A 89 -0.11 10.40 -0.07
N SER A 90 -0.58 11.10 0.96
CA SER A 90 -0.57 12.57 1.00
C SER A 90 0.85 13.14 1.14
N ALA A 91 1.71 12.53 1.95
CA ALA A 91 3.12 12.91 2.06
C ALA A 91 3.86 12.74 0.72
N ILE A 92 3.64 11.62 0.03
CA ILE A 92 4.22 11.34 -1.29
C ILE A 92 3.69 12.32 -2.34
N THR A 93 2.38 12.56 -2.37
CA THR A 93 1.79 13.48 -3.36
C THR A 93 2.25 14.92 -3.15
N LEU A 94 2.43 15.36 -1.90
CA LEU A 94 3.02 16.66 -1.58
C LEU A 94 4.47 16.75 -2.09
N ALA A 95 5.30 15.76 -1.81
CA ALA A 95 6.70 15.74 -2.26
C ALA A 95 6.80 15.74 -3.81
N VAL A 96 5.98 14.93 -4.47
CA VAL A 96 5.92 14.88 -5.95
C VAL A 96 5.42 16.20 -6.54
N LEU A 97 4.43 16.86 -5.92
CA LEU A 97 3.95 18.18 -6.36
C LEU A 97 5.07 19.23 -6.27
N LEU A 98 5.78 19.29 -5.14
CA LEU A 98 6.91 20.22 -4.96
C LEU A 98 8.01 19.97 -6.00
N TYR A 99 8.28 18.71 -6.31
CA TYR A 99 9.18 18.34 -7.40
C TYR A 99 8.66 18.80 -8.76
N ALA A 100 7.38 18.58 -9.07
CA ALA A 100 6.75 18.98 -10.34
C ALA A 100 6.82 20.51 -10.56
N VAL A 101 6.59 21.29 -9.50
CA VAL A 101 6.79 22.74 -9.49
C VAL A 101 8.25 23.10 -9.84
N GLY A 102 9.21 22.39 -9.24
CA GLY A 102 10.63 22.60 -9.50
C GLY A 102 11.06 22.20 -10.91
N GLN A 103 10.39 21.24 -11.52
CA GLN A 103 10.61 20.83 -12.92
C GLN A 103 10.02 21.83 -13.91
N GLY A 104 9.02 22.62 -13.53
CA GLY A 104 8.24 23.45 -14.43
C GLY A 104 7.19 22.66 -15.22
N ALA A 105 6.74 21.52 -14.69
CA ALA A 105 5.80 20.63 -15.37
C ALA A 105 4.47 21.29 -15.72
N ALA A 106 4.07 22.29 -14.92
CA ALA A 106 2.87 23.11 -15.17
C ALA A 106 3.16 24.35 -16.04
N GLU A 107 4.43 24.65 -16.32
CA GLU A 107 4.89 25.88 -17.01
C GLU A 107 5.37 25.60 -18.45
N GLU A 108 5.37 24.33 -18.88
CA GLU A 108 5.72 23.98 -20.27
C GLU A 108 4.75 24.69 -21.22
N LYS A 109 5.24 25.77 -21.82
CA LYS A 109 4.60 26.49 -22.91
C LYS A 109 4.66 25.63 -24.16
N ASN A 110 3.71 24.74 -24.33
CA ASN A 110 3.42 24.25 -25.67
C ASN A 110 2.56 25.30 -26.37
N ASP A 111 2.77 25.48 -27.69
CA ASP A 111 2.01 26.40 -28.56
C ASP A 111 0.48 26.15 -28.51
N SER A 112 0.01 25.14 -27.81
CA SER A 112 -1.38 24.69 -27.67
C SER A 112 -2.13 25.22 -26.45
N GLY A 113 -1.60 26.19 -25.70
CA GLY A 113 -2.30 26.83 -24.58
C GLY A 113 -1.78 26.52 -23.17
N PRO A 114 -2.22 27.25 -22.16
CA PRO A 114 -1.72 27.09 -20.80
C PRO A 114 -2.15 25.75 -20.18
N VAL A 115 -1.23 25.06 -19.54
CA VAL A 115 -1.46 23.81 -18.79
C VAL A 115 -2.16 24.10 -17.45
N SER A 116 -3.22 24.91 -17.49
CA SER A 116 -3.94 25.41 -16.32
C SER A 116 -4.72 24.34 -15.56
N ILE A 117 -4.84 23.13 -16.14
CA ILE A 117 -5.58 22.02 -15.56
C ILE A 117 -4.72 21.08 -14.73
N PHE A 118 -3.39 21.17 -14.74
CA PHE A 118 -2.49 20.27 -14.01
C PHE A 118 -2.78 20.26 -12.51
N TYR A 119 -2.83 21.43 -11.88
CA TYR A 119 -3.01 21.56 -10.44
C TYR A 119 -4.38 21.06 -9.95
N PRO A 120 -5.51 21.48 -10.54
CA PRO A 120 -6.83 20.95 -10.16
C PRO A 120 -6.92 19.44 -10.34
N THR A 121 -6.46 18.91 -11.48
CA THR A 121 -6.50 17.47 -11.78
C THR A 121 -5.64 16.67 -10.80
N TYR A 122 -4.51 17.22 -10.38
CA TYR A 122 -3.65 16.59 -9.37
C TYR A 122 -4.36 16.45 -8.02
N LEU A 123 -5.09 17.47 -7.59
CA LEU A 123 -5.91 17.43 -6.35
C LEU A 123 -7.11 16.46 -6.47
N ILE A 124 -7.75 16.38 -7.66
CA ILE A 124 -8.80 15.38 -7.91
C ILE A 124 -8.25 13.97 -7.80
N LEU A 125 -7.03 13.71 -8.32
CA LEU A 125 -6.37 12.42 -8.17
C LEU A 125 -6.19 12.08 -6.68
N VAL A 126 -5.69 13.02 -5.87
CA VAL A 126 -5.51 12.80 -4.42
C VAL A 126 -6.84 12.52 -3.74
N ALA A 127 -7.89 13.31 -4.02
CA ALA A 127 -9.21 13.09 -3.47
C ALA A 127 -9.77 11.69 -3.77
N GLY A 128 -9.61 11.22 -5.02
CA GLY A 128 -10.05 9.88 -5.40
C GLY A 128 -9.28 8.77 -4.69
N VAL A 129 -7.97 8.93 -4.50
CA VAL A 129 -7.13 7.98 -3.75
C VAL A 129 -7.55 7.93 -2.27
N SER A 130 -7.73 9.08 -1.63
CA SER A 130 -8.21 9.15 -0.23
C SER A 130 -9.61 8.55 -0.08
N ASN A 131 -10.52 8.80 -1.05
CA ASN A 131 -11.86 8.19 -1.04
C ASN A 131 -11.80 6.67 -1.13
N ALA A 132 -10.94 6.12 -1.99
CA ALA A 132 -10.80 4.67 -2.15
C ALA A 132 -10.28 3.99 -0.87
N PHE A 133 -9.39 4.64 -0.11
CA PHE A 133 -8.89 4.13 1.18
C PHE A 133 -9.91 4.21 2.31
N LEU A 134 -10.84 5.15 2.26
CA LEU A 134 -11.88 5.34 3.27
C LEU A 134 -13.20 4.65 2.93
N ALA A 135 -13.35 4.07 1.74
CA ALA A 135 -14.61 3.49 1.30
C ALA A 135 -15.03 2.30 2.18
N GLY A 136 -16.20 2.40 2.81
CA GLY A 136 -16.85 1.35 3.58
C GLY A 136 -17.87 0.55 2.77
N ASP A 137 -17.99 0.80 1.47
CA ASP A 137 -18.80 0.04 0.53
C ASP A 137 -18.12 -0.09 -0.84
N LEU A 138 -18.46 -1.16 -1.59
CA LEU A 138 -17.87 -1.45 -2.89
C LEU A 138 -18.18 -0.38 -3.93
N PHE A 139 -19.36 0.25 -3.86
CA PHE A 139 -19.73 1.26 -4.84
C PHE A 139 -18.98 2.57 -4.62
N ASN A 140 -18.83 3.03 -3.38
CA ASN A 140 -18.00 4.18 -3.06
C ASN A 140 -16.52 3.93 -3.38
N MET A 141 -16.03 2.71 -3.17
CA MET A 141 -14.69 2.30 -3.60
C MET A 141 -14.55 2.41 -5.13
N TYR A 142 -15.55 1.93 -5.90
CA TYR A 142 -15.59 2.08 -7.35
C TYR A 142 -15.55 3.56 -7.77
N VAL A 143 -16.35 4.42 -7.14
CA VAL A 143 -16.34 5.87 -7.41
C VAL A 143 -14.97 6.48 -7.13
N GLY A 144 -14.32 6.11 -6.02
CA GLY A 144 -12.95 6.53 -5.72
C GLY A 144 -11.97 6.14 -6.82
N PHE A 145 -12.05 4.89 -7.32
CA PHE A 145 -11.26 4.42 -8.45
C PHE A 145 -11.51 5.24 -9.72
N GLU A 146 -12.76 5.51 -10.08
CA GLU A 146 -13.09 6.28 -11.30
C GLU A 146 -12.59 7.72 -11.22
N ILE A 147 -12.68 8.35 -10.05
CA ILE A 147 -12.20 9.73 -9.83
C ILE A 147 -10.69 9.81 -10.07
N PHE A 148 -9.89 8.97 -9.40
CA PHE A 148 -8.44 9.08 -9.58
C PHE A 148 -7.96 8.54 -10.93
N LEU A 149 -8.63 7.54 -11.52
CA LEU A 149 -8.30 7.05 -12.85
C LEU A 149 -8.55 8.12 -13.91
N THR A 150 -9.72 8.77 -13.90
CA THR A 150 -10.04 9.87 -14.83
C THR A 150 -9.02 11.01 -14.71
N ALA A 151 -8.68 11.40 -13.48
CA ALA A 151 -7.62 12.40 -13.25
C ALA A 151 -6.27 11.92 -13.79
N SER A 152 -5.93 10.64 -13.64
CA SER A 152 -4.69 10.08 -14.14
C SER A 152 -4.62 10.06 -15.68
N TYR A 153 -5.75 9.83 -16.37
CA TYR A 153 -5.81 9.91 -17.83
C TYR A 153 -5.42 11.30 -18.33
N VAL A 154 -5.95 12.34 -17.69
CA VAL A 154 -5.61 13.72 -18.01
C VAL A 154 -4.12 13.99 -17.74
N LEU A 155 -3.60 13.62 -16.57
CA LEU A 155 -2.19 13.85 -16.21
C LEU A 155 -1.22 13.10 -17.14
N LEU A 156 -1.56 11.87 -17.56
CA LEU A 156 -0.74 11.06 -18.45
C LEU A 156 -0.65 11.69 -19.84
N THR A 157 -1.77 12.19 -20.37
CA THR A 157 -1.84 12.70 -21.76
C THR A 157 -1.53 14.18 -21.88
N LEU A 158 -1.48 14.92 -20.77
CA LEU A 158 -1.25 16.35 -20.73
C LEU A 158 0.06 16.76 -21.40
N GLY A 159 0.02 17.71 -22.34
CA GLY A 159 1.18 18.19 -23.10
C GLY A 159 1.73 17.16 -24.08
N GLY A 160 0.92 16.21 -24.55
CA GLY A 160 1.32 14.97 -25.18
C GLY A 160 1.88 15.05 -26.58
N GLY A 161 3.01 14.36 -26.80
CA GLY A 161 3.44 13.89 -28.11
C GLY A 161 2.78 12.56 -28.47
N GLU A 162 2.94 12.12 -29.72
CA GLU A 162 2.33 10.89 -30.28
C GLU A 162 2.56 9.65 -29.41
N ALA A 163 3.78 9.43 -28.93
CA ALA A 163 4.11 8.29 -28.08
C ALA A 163 3.32 8.30 -26.76
N ARG A 164 3.14 9.47 -26.14
CA ARG A 164 2.40 9.64 -24.89
C ARG A 164 0.90 9.44 -25.10
N ILE A 165 0.35 9.94 -26.20
CA ILE A 165 -1.07 9.72 -26.55
C ILE A 165 -1.33 8.24 -26.78
N ARG A 166 -0.48 7.54 -27.54
CA ARG A 166 -0.60 6.09 -27.79
C ARG A 166 -0.57 5.29 -26.48
N ALA A 167 0.39 5.57 -25.61
CA ALA A 167 0.49 4.95 -24.28
C ALA A 167 -0.73 5.27 -23.42
N GLY A 168 -1.23 6.51 -23.48
CA GLY A 168 -2.45 6.95 -22.80
C GLY A 168 -3.68 6.18 -23.26
N VAL A 169 -3.85 5.95 -24.55
CA VAL A 169 -4.98 5.16 -25.08
C VAL A 169 -4.95 3.73 -24.54
N THR A 170 -3.78 3.06 -24.56
CA THR A 170 -3.64 1.71 -24.00
C THR A 170 -4.02 1.68 -22.52
N TYR A 171 -3.51 2.66 -21.74
CA TYR A 171 -3.83 2.78 -20.30
C TYR A 171 -5.32 2.99 -20.06
N VAL A 172 -5.97 3.88 -20.80
CA VAL A 172 -7.40 4.18 -20.69
C VAL A 172 -8.23 2.93 -21.00
N VAL A 173 -7.95 2.23 -22.11
CA VAL A 173 -8.70 1.04 -22.53
C VAL A 173 -8.64 -0.06 -21.45
N VAL A 174 -7.44 -0.38 -20.96
CA VAL A 174 -7.28 -1.42 -19.93
C VAL A 174 -7.93 -1.00 -18.61
N SER A 175 -7.82 0.28 -18.23
CA SER A 175 -8.44 0.80 -17.01
C SER A 175 -9.96 0.77 -17.08
N ILE A 176 -10.56 1.17 -18.20
CA ILE A 176 -12.03 1.10 -18.40
C ILE A 176 -12.49 -0.36 -18.36
N LEU A 177 -11.79 -1.29 -19.01
CA LEU A 177 -12.13 -2.71 -18.96
C LEU A 177 -12.15 -3.25 -17.53
N SER A 178 -11.13 -2.93 -16.74
CA SER A 178 -11.09 -3.27 -15.31
C SER A 178 -12.25 -2.65 -14.52
N SER A 179 -12.58 -1.39 -14.79
CA SER A 179 -13.66 -0.68 -14.12
C SER A 179 -15.03 -1.25 -14.48
N MET A 180 -15.24 -1.61 -15.75
CA MET A 180 -16.46 -2.31 -16.19
C MET A 180 -16.61 -3.66 -15.49
N LEU A 181 -15.54 -4.45 -15.42
CA LEU A 181 -15.55 -5.72 -14.70
C LEU A 181 -15.89 -5.53 -13.23
N PHE A 182 -15.29 -4.53 -12.57
CA PHE A 182 -15.59 -4.22 -11.18
C PHE A 182 -17.06 -3.81 -10.98
N LEU A 183 -17.60 -2.94 -11.83
CA LEU A 183 -19.00 -2.51 -11.76
C LEU A 183 -19.97 -3.69 -12.00
N ILE A 184 -19.71 -4.56 -12.97
CA ILE A 184 -20.50 -5.78 -13.21
C ILE A 184 -20.46 -6.67 -11.95
N THR A 185 -19.27 -6.84 -11.36
CA THR A 185 -19.12 -7.65 -10.14
C THR A 185 -19.91 -7.06 -8.97
N ILE A 186 -19.89 -5.72 -8.79
CA ILE A 186 -20.71 -5.04 -7.78
C ILE A 186 -22.21 -5.34 -8.02
N GLY A 187 -22.66 -5.28 -9.27
CA GLY A 187 -24.06 -5.60 -9.63
C GLY A 187 -24.44 -7.06 -9.31
N LEU A 188 -23.54 -8.02 -9.57
CA LEU A 188 -23.74 -9.42 -9.24
C LEU A 188 -23.76 -9.66 -7.71
N ILE A 189 -22.86 -9.02 -6.98
CA ILE A 189 -22.83 -9.06 -5.50
C ILE A 189 -24.14 -8.50 -4.94
N TYR A 190 -24.58 -7.33 -5.43
CA TYR A 190 -25.83 -6.72 -5.00
C TYR A 190 -27.04 -7.60 -5.30
N ALA A 191 -27.08 -8.23 -6.47
CA ALA A 191 -28.14 -9.16 -6.85
C ALA A 191 -28.19 -10.42 -5.94
N ALA A 192 -27.04 -10.88 -5.47
CA ALA A 192 -26.93 -12.06 -4.62
C ALA A 192 -27.19 -11.78 -3.13
N THR A 193 -26.82 -10.59 -2.64
CA THR A 193 -26.81 -10.26 -1.19
C THR A 193 -27.74 -9.12 -0.79
N GLY A 194 -28.20 -8.31 -1.76
CA GLY A 194 -29.02 -7.11 -1.52
C GLY A 194 -28.25 -5.93 -0.90
N THR A 195 -26.92 -5.98 -0.86
CA THR A 195 -26.07 -4.94 -0.26
C THR A 195 -24.76 -4.73 -1.01
N VAL A 196 -24.14 -3.58 -0.84
CA VAL A 196 -22.78 -3.28 -1.30
C VAL A 196 -21.90 -2.81 -0.14
N ASN A 197 -22.45 -2.65 1.07
CA ASN A 197 -21.72 -2.25 2.26
C ASN A 197 -20.74 -3.37 2.67
N LEU A 198 -19.47 -3.07 2.90
CA LEU A 198 -18.45 -4.07 3.16
C LEU A 198 -18.69 -4.86 4.45
N ALA A 199 -19.19 -4.21 5.51
CA ALA A 199 -19.48 -4.88 6.77
C ALA A 199 -20.71 -5.82 6.66
N ASP A 200 -21.77 -5.38 5.99
CA ASP A 200 -22.97 -6.19 5.76
C ASP A 200 -22.68 -7.35 4.78
N LEU A 201 -21.82 -7.14 3.78
CA LEU A 201 -21.33 -8.19 2.88
C LEU A 201 -20.52 -9.25 3.62
N ALA A 202 -19.68 -8.82 4.56
CA ALA A 202 -18.85 -9.72 5.37
C ALA A 202 -19.70 -10.73 6.18
N LEU A 203 -20.94 -10.38 6.51
CA LEU A 203 -21.89 -11.27 7.18
C LEU A 203 -22.67 -12.15 6.17
N LYS A 204 -23.04 -11.60 5.00
CA LYS A 204 -23.97 -12.27 4.06
C LYS A 204 -23.29 -13.15 3.02
N LEU A 205 -22.03 -12.89 2.68
CA LEU A 205 -21.34 -13.67 1.66
C LEU A 205 -21.13 -15.13 2.06
N GLY A 206 -21.00 -15.39 3.38
CA GLY A 206 -20.90 -16.75 3.93
C GLY A 206 -22.12 -17.63 3.66
N ASP A 207 -23.31 -17.03 3.56
CA ASP A 207 -24.59 -17.73 3.34
C ASP A 207 -24.78 -18.17 1.89
N LEU A 208 -23.99 -17.65 0.95
CA LEU A 208 -24.11 -17.99 -0.46
C LEU A 208 -23.56 -19.39 -0.75
N GLU A 209 -24.07 -19.99 -1.84
CA GLU A 209 -23.51 -21.25 -2.33
C GLU A 209 -21.99 -21.10 -2.63
N PRO A 210 -21.14 -22.08 -2.24
CA PRO A 210 -19.69 -22.03 -2.43
C PRO A 210 -19.22 -21.70 -3.85
N SER A 211 -19.93 -22.15 -4.87
CA SER A 211 -19.64 -21.84 -6.28
C SER A 211 -19.84 -20.36 -6.60
N THR A 212 -20.91 -19.76 -6.07
CA THR A 212 -21.23 -18.33 -6.24
C THR A 212 -20.22 -17.47 -5.49
N GLN A 213 -19.88 -17.84 -4.25
CA GLN A 213 -18.83 -17.15 -3.49
C GLN A 213 -17.52 -17.11 -4.27
N LEU A 214 -17.05 -18.27 -4.78
CA LEU A 214 -15.81 -18.37 -5.54
C LEU A 214 -15.85 -17.53 -6.81
N MET A 215 -16.97 -17.54 -7.53
CA MET A 215 -17.13 -16.73 -8.74
C MET A 215 -17.02 -15.24 -8.44
N LEU A 216 -17.72 -14.73 -7.43
CA LEU A 216 -17.71 -13.33 -7.04
C LEU A 216 -16.31 -12.90 -6.53
N HIS A 217 -15.68 -13.76 -5.74
CA HIS A 217 -14.33 -13.58 -5.23
C HIS A 217 -13.31 -13.43 -6.37
N VAL A 218 -13.26 -14.37 -7.31
CA VAL A 218 -12.33 -14.34 -8.45
C VAL A 218 -12.59 -13.12 -9.34
N LEU A 219 -13.85 -12.73 -9.57
CA LEU A 219 -14.19 -11.55 -10.38
C LEU A 219 -13.64 -10.27 -9.74
N LEU A 220 -13.78 -10.08 -8.41
CA LEU A 220 -13.19 -8.95 -7.70
C LEU A 220 -11.67 -8.95 -7.81
N LEU A 221 -11.04 -10.09 -7.58
CA LEU A 221 -9.57 -10.21 -7.64
C LEU A 221 -9.02 -9.96 -9.04
N VAL A 222 -9.71 -10.40 -10.10
CA VAL A 222 -9.31 -10.08 -11.47
C VAL A 222 -9.43 -8.58 -11.73
N ALA A 223 -10.53 -7.94 -11.32
CA ALA A 223 -10.72 -6.51 -11.47
C ALA A 223 -9.61 -5.72 -10.75
N PHE A 224 -9.32 -6.05 -9.51
CA PHE A 224 -8.27 -5.40 -8.72
C PHE A 224 -6.86 -5.79 -9.18
N GLY A 225 -6.64 -7.02 -9.63
CA GLY A 225 -5.40 -7.52 -10.19
C GLY A 225 -4.97 -6.77 -11.46
N ILE A 226 -5.93 -6.39 -12.34
CA ILE A 226 -5.65 -5.51 -13.48
C ILE A 226 -5.17 -4.14 -12.99
N LYS A 227 -5.85 -3.55 -12.00
CA LYS A 227 -5.48 -2.24 -11.42
C LYS A 227 -4.14 -2.27 -10.68
N ALA A 228 -3.87 -3.37 -9.97
CA ALA A 228 -2.61 -3.60 -9.27
C ALA A 228 -1.44 -3.98 -10.21
N ALA A 229 -1.73 -4.34 -11.46
CA ALA A 229 -0.77 -4.86 -12.43
C ALA A 229 -0.09 -6.16 -11.96
N VAL A 230 -0.89 -7.14 -11.52
CA VAL A 230 -0.47 -8.48 -11.17
C VAL A 230 -0.34 -9.34 -12.44
N PHE A 231 0.64 -10.23 -12.52
CA PHE A 231 0.78 -11.15 -13.66
C PHE A 231 -0.43 -12.12 -13.76
N PRO A 232 -0.98 -12.39 -14.94
CA PRO A 232 -0.54 -11.95 -16.28
C PRO A 232 -1.08 -10.56 -16.71
N LEU A 233 -1.81 -9.85 -15.87
CA LEU A 233 -2.56 -8.64 -16.18
C LEU A 233 -1.69 -7.35 -16.17
N ALA A 234 -0.38 -7.48 -16.02
CA ALA A 234 0.58 -6.38 -15.81
C ALA A 234 1.09 -5.69 -17.10
N PHE A 235 0.80 -6.22 -18.29
CA PHE A 235 1.46 -5.84 -19.55
C PHE A 235 1.28 -4.37 -19.94
N TRP A 236 0.21 -3.72 -19.50
CA TRP A 236 -0.10 -2.32 -19.81
C TRP A 236 0.85 -1.32 -19.14
N LEU A 237 1.39 -1.67 -17.96
CA LEU A 237 2.12 -0.75 -17.10
C LEU A 237 3.50 -0.35 -17.66
N PRO A 238 4.37 -1.27 -18.14
CA PRO A 238 5.70 -0.91 -18.64
C PRO A 238 5.70 -0.08 -19.92
N ASP A 239 4.60 -0.09 -20.67
CA ASP A 239 4.45 0.67 -21.90
C ASP A 239 3.77 2.03 -21.67
N SER A 240 3.03 2.19 -20.56
CA SER A 240 2.29 3.42 -20.27
C SER A 240 3.09 4.37 -19.36
N TYR A 241 3.55 3.93 -18.20
CA TYR A 241 4.16 4.79 -17.18
C TYR A 241 5.46 5.51 -17.61
N PRO A 242 6.41 4.87 -18.32
CA PRO A 242 7.66 5.52 -18.69
C PRO A 242 7.50 6.72 -19.63
N THR A 243 6.37 6.84 -20.33
CA THR A 243 6.11 7.90 -21.32
C THR A 243 5.73 9.24 -20.68
N ALA A 244 5.23 9.20 -19.44
CA ALA A 244 4.84 10.38 -18.69
C ALA A 244 6.06 11.18 -18.15
N PRO A 245 5.88 12.48 -17.82
CA PRO A 245 6.87 13.23 -17.06
C PRO A 245 7.19 12.54 -15.74
N ALA A 246 8.45 12.66 -15.28
CA ALA A 246 8.92 11.98 -14.07
C ALA A 246 8.00 12.13 -12.82
N PRO A 247 7.46 13.32 -12.48
CA PRO A 247 6.57 13.44 -11.32
C PRO A 247 5.23 12.71 -11.53
N VAL A 248 4.67 12.69 -12.74
CA VAL A 248 3.44 11.96 -13.04
C VAL A 248 3.69 10.45 -12.94
N THR A 249 4.77 9.96 -13.56
CA THR A 249 5.17 8.55 -13.42
C THR A 249 5.42 8.17 -11.95
N ALA A 250 6.04 9.06 -11.17
CA ALA A 250 6.36 8.82 -9.77
C ALA A 250 5.11 8.63 -8.91
N VAL A 251 4.09 9.49 -9.05
CA VAL A 251 2.84 9.36 -8.30
C VAL A 251 2.03 8.14 -8.74
N PHE A 252 2.02 7.82 -10.04
CA PHE A 252 1.32 6.64 -10.55
C PHE A 252 1.96 5.34 -10.05
N ALA A 253 3.26 5.22 -10.17
CA ALA A 253 4.00 4.06 -9.72
C ALA A 253 3.99 3.91 -8.19
N GLY A 254 4.02 5.03 -7.48
CA GLY A 254 3.90 5.03 -6.03
C GLY A 254 2.54 4.56 -5.54
N LEU A 255 1.44 5.12 -6.06
CA LEU A 255 0.12 5.03 -5.43
C LEU A 255 -0.89 4.18 -6.19
N LEU A 256 -1.10 4.40 -7.50
CA LEU A 256 -2.27 3.84 -8.18
C LEU A 256 -2.36 2.32 -8.10
N THR A 257 -1.25 1.63 -8.29
CA THR A 257 -1.20 0.16 -8.16
C THR A 257 -1.44 -0.31 -6.73
N LYS A 258 -1.08 0.51 -5.72
CA LYS A 258 -1.27 0.16 -4.30
C LYS A 258 -2.70 0.35 -3.84
N VAL A 259 -3.49 1.22 -4.47
CA VAL A 259 -4.94 1.23 -4.27
C VAL A 259 -5.56 -0.09 -4.72
N GLY A 260 -5.08 -0.68 -5.84
CA GLY A 260 -5.47 -2.03 -6.25
C GLY A 260 -5.10 -3.11 -5.23
N ILE A 261 -3.87 -3.07 -4.70
CA ILE A 261 -3.42 -3.98 -3.62
C ILE A 261 -4.24 -3.78 -2.34
N TYR A 262 -4.53 -2.53 -1.96
CA TYR A 262 -5.41 -2.23 -0.82
C TYR A 262 -6.79 -2.89 -0.97
N ALA A 263 -7.40 -2.75 -2.15
CA ALA A 263 -8.69 -3.38 -2.45
C ALA A 263 -8.60 -4.92 -2.40
N MET A 264 -7.52 -5.54 -2.92
CA MET A 264 -7.29 -6.98 -2.79
C MET A 264 -7.18 -7.40 -1.32
N ILE A 265 -6.40 -6.67 -0.51
CA ILE A 265 -6.26 -6.95 0.92
C ILE A 265 -7.63 -6.90 1.62
N ARG A 266 -8.44 -5.85 1.37
CA ARG A 266 -9.79 -5.76 1.92
C ARG A 266 -10.70 -6.90 1.47
N THR A 267 -10.58 -7.34 0.21
CA THR A 267 -11.35 -8.48 -0.31
C THR A 267 -11.01 -9.76 0.42
N GLU A 268 -9.72 -10.06 0.59
CA GLU A 268 -9.25 -11.29 1.23
C GLU A 268 -9.50 -11.33 2.75
N THR A 269 -9.31 -10.20 3.43
CA THR A 269 -9.41 -10.20 4.90
C THR A 269 -10.83 -9.97 5.41
N LEU A 270 -11.64 -9.18 4.71
CA LEU A 270 -12.97 -8.80 5.20
C LEU A 270 -14.10 -9.58 4.52
N LEU A 271 -14.06 -9.70 3.17
CA LEU A 271 -15.19 -10.25 2.40
C LEU A 271 -15.11 -11.77 2.21
N PHE A 272 -13.92 -12.28 1.90
CA PHE A 272 -13.70 -13.69 1.60
C PHE A 272 -12.53 -14.24 2.44
N PRO A 273 -12.67 -14.20 3.78
CA PRO A 273 -11.64 -14.77 4.64
C PRO A 273 -11.54 -16.29 4.39
N GLY A 274 -10.33 -16.81 4.43
CA GLY A 274 -10.06 -18.24 4.25
C GLY A 274 -8.98 -18.54 3.23
N GLU A 275 -8.67 -19.82 3.07
CA GLU A 275 -7.51 -20.27 2.28
C GLU A 275 -7.88 -20.77 0.87
N ARG A 276 -9.14 -20.64 0.45
CA ARG A 276 -9.69 -21.28 -0.76
C ARG A 276 -8.87 -21.00 -2.02
N ILE A 277 -8.33 -19.79 -2.17
CA ILE A 277 -7.58 -19.39 -3.37
C ILE A 277 -6.12 -19.06 -3.08
N ASN A 278 -5.64 -19.27 -1.84
CA ASN A 278 -4.27 -18.95 -1.44
C ASN A 278 -3.24 -19.59 -2.38
N THR A 279 -3.39 -20.85 -2.73
CA THR A 279 -2.50 -21.53 -3.68
C THR A 279 -2.43 -20.83 -5.04
N ALA A 280 -3.58 -20.37 -5.57
CA ALA A 280 -3.61 -19.62 -6.83
C ALA A 280 -2.92 -18.25 -6.68
N LEU A 281 -3.18 -17.52 -5.58
CA LEU A 281 -2.49 -16.26 -5.26
C LEU A 281 -0.99 -16.46 -5.07
N MET A 282 -0.55 -17.53 -4.44
CA MET A 282 0.87 -17.89 -4.27
C MET A 282 1.55 -18.12 -5.62
N ILE A 283 0.91 -18.85 -6.54
CA ILE A 283 1.43 -19.06 -7.91
C ILE A 283 1.52 -17.72 -8.65
N VAL A 284 0.49 -16.91 -8.59
CA VAL A 284 0.43 -15.58 -9.21
C VAL A 284 1.51 -14.67 -8.61
N ALA A 285 1.74 -14.71 -7.31
CA ALA A 285 2.81 -13.96 -6.64
C ALA A 285 4.19 -14.34 -7.15
N ALA A 286 4.50 -15.65 -7.21
CA ALA A 286 5.76 -16.15 -7.73
C ALA A 286 6.00 -15.70 -9.19
N LEU A 287 5.00 -15.87 -10.05
CA LEU A 287 5.08 -15.47 -11.46
C LEU A 287 5.24 -13.95 -11.60
N THR A 288 4.53 -13.16 -10.79
CA THR A 288 4.63 -11.69 -10.79
C THR A 288 6.05 -11.26 -10.39
N MET A 289 6.63 -11.86 -9.34
CA MET A 289 8.00 -11.58 -8.91
C MET A 289 9.01 -11.91 -10.01
N ILE A 290 9.00 -13.12 -10.54
CA ILE A 290 10.02 -13.60 -11.49
C ILE A 290 9.87 -12.93 -12.86
N VAL A 291 8.66 -12.91 -13.45
CA VAL A 291 8.44 -12.29 -14.76
C VAL A 291 8.74 -10.79 -14.72
N GLY A 292 8.33 -10.12 -13.63
CA GLY A 292 8.63 -8.70 -13.44
C GLY A 292 10.14 -8.43 -13.42
N ILE A 293 10.90 -9.15 -12.61
CA ILE A 293 12.35 -8.89 -12.51
C ILE A 293 13.11 -9.29 -13.78
N MET A 294 12.73 -10.36 -14.45
CA MET A 294 13.31 -10.74 -15.74
C MET A 294 13.04 -9.66 -16.80
N GLY A 295 11.82 -9.11 -16.81
CA GLY A 295 11.47 -7.96 -17.65
C GLY A 295 12.34 -6.73 -17.36
N ALA A 296 12.64 -6.44 -16.09
CA ALA A 296 13.51 -5.33 -15.69
C ALA A 296 14.94 -5.51 -16.21
N LEU A 297 15.50 -6.71 -16.09
CA LEU A 297 16.86 -7.02 -16.57
C LEU A 297 17.01 -6.91 -18.10
N ALA A 298 15.93 -7.10 -18.84
CA ALA A 298 15.92 -6.95 -20.30
C ALA A 298 15.93 -5.48 -20.78
N GLN A 299 15.68 -4.50 -19.90
CA GLN A 299 15.58 -3.09 -20.29
C GLN A 299 16.92 -2.35 -20.23
N THR A 300 17.05 -1.34 -21.10
CA THR A 300 18.16 -0.38 -21.10
C THR A 300 17.74 1.01 -20.63
N ASP A 301 16.44 1.30 -20.64
CA ASP A 301 15.87 2.55 -20.12
C ASP A 301 15.51 2.42 -18.63
N ILE A 302 15.99 3.36 -17.80
CA ILE A 302 15.79 3.31 -16.34
C ILE A 302 14.31 3.35 -15.96
N LYS A 303 13.50 4.21 -16.61
CA LYS A 303 12.07 4.29 -16.27
C LYS A 303 11.35 2.98 -16.57
N ARG A 304 11.67 2.37 -17.72
CA ARG A 304 11.08 1.09 -18.11
C ARG A 304 11.57 -0.04 -17.22
N MET A 305 12.85 -0.03 -16.82
CA MET A 305 13.41 -0.97 -15.85
C MET A 305 12.68 -0.85 -14.50
N LEU A 306 12.48 0.37 -14.00
CA LEU A 306 11.76 0.63 -12.75
C LEU A 306 10.27 0.25 -12.85
N SER A 307 9.64 0.35 -14.01
CA SER A 307 8.26 -0.11 -14.21
C SER A 307 8.14 -1.63 -14.11
N PHE A 308 9.12 -2.38 -14.61
CA PHE A 308 9.17 -3.83 -14.42
C PHE A 308 9.56 -4.24 -12.99
N THR A 309 10.46 -3.49 -12.31
CA THR A 309 10.70 -3.73 -10.89
C THR A 309 9.46 -3.44 -10.05
N LEU A 310 8.64 -2.45 -10.42
CA LEU A 310 7.36 -2.19 -9.78
C LEU A 310 6.44 -3.41 -9.83
N ILE A 311 6.28 -4.04 -11.00
CA ILE A 311 5.50 -5.28 -11.16
C ILE A 311 6.08 -6.39 -10.27
N SER A 312 7.39 -6.60 -10.35
CA SER A 312 8.07 -7.62 -9.53
C SER A 312 7.80 -7.44 -8.03
N HIS A 313 7.85 -6.19 -7.55
CA HIS A 313 7.62 -5.90 -6.13
C HIS A 313 6.14 -5.92 -5.71
N ILE A 314 5.19 -5.78 -6.65
CA ILE A 314 3.79 -6.11 -6.43
C ILE A 314 3.64 -7.60 -6.10
N GLY A 315 4.43 -8.47 -6.74
CA GLY A 315 4.48 -9.89 -6.41
C GLY A 315 4.82 -10.19 -4.94
N TYR A 316 5.70 -9.38 -4.31
CA TYR A 316 5.93 -9.50 -2.86
C TYR A 316 4.69 -9.15 -2.03
N LEU A 317 3.94 -8.12 -2.43
CA LEU A 317 2.71 -7.73 -1.72
C LEU A 317 1.63 -8.82 -1.82
N VAL A 318 1.52 -9.44 -3.01
CA VAL A 318 0.60 -10.58 -3.20
C VAL A 318 1.12 -11.82 -2.46
N PHE A 319 2.44 -12.02 -2.34
CA PHE A 319 3.02 -13.10 -1.53
C PHE A 319 2.57 -12.99 -0.06
N GLY A 320 2.80 -11.84 0.57
CA GLY A 320 2.40 -11.67 1.97
C GLY A 320 0.87 -11.73 2.19
N LEU A 321 0.07 -11.30 1.21
CA LEU A 321 -1.39 -11.46 1.22
C LEU A 321 -1.79 -12.93 1.16
N ALA A 322 -1.17 -13.72 0.25
CA ALA A 322 -1.50 -15.13 0.02
C ALA A 322 -1.13 -16.06 1.19
N LEU A 323 -0.29 -15.59 2.13
CA LEU A 323 0.01 -16.35 3.35
C LEU A 323 -1.18 -16.41 4.32
N SER A 324 -2.16 -15.52 4.20
CA SER A 324 -3.32 -15.42 5.11
C SER A 324 -2.97 -15.50 6.61
N SER A 325 -1.80 -14.98 6.98
CA SER A 325 -1.27 -15.00 8.35
C SER A 325 -0.99 -13.58 8.86
N ILE A 326 -1.09 -13.36 10.17
CA ILE A 326 -0.80 -12.05 10.80
C ILE A 326 0.64 -11.62 10.48
N ILE A 327 1.60 -12.53 10.48
CA ILE A 327 3.00 -12.24 10.16
C ILE A 327 3.14 -11.78 8.70
N GLY A 328 2.57 -12.53 7.77
CA GLY A 328 2.58 -12.21 6.34
C GLY A 328 1.92 -10.87 6.06
N MET A 329 0.75 -10.62 6.66
CA MET A 329 0.00 -9.39 6.50
C MET A 329 0.71 -8.18 7.13
N ALA A 330 1.25 -8.31 8.34
CA ALA A 330 2.04 -7.26 8.99
C ALA A 330 3.26 -6.87 8.15
N ALA A 331 3.98 -7.85 7.61
CA ALA A 331 5.09 -7.62 6.71
C ALA A 331 4.63 -6.96 5.40
N THR A 332 3.45 -7.31 4.89
CA THR A 332 2.84 -6.71 3.70
C THR A 332 2.50 -5.24 3.93
N ILE A 333 1.84 -4.90 5.03
CA ILE A 333 1.50 -3.51 5.40
C ILE A 333 2.77 -2.67 5.55
N TYR A 334 3.77 -3.17 6.27
CA TYR A 334 5.07 -2.52 6.37
C TYR A 334 5.72 -2.30 4.99
N TYR A 335 5.67 -3.32 4.14
CA TYR A 335 6.29 -3.29 2.81
C TYR A 335 5.53 -2.41 1.81
N VAL A 336 4.21 -2.27 1.92
CA VAL A 336 3.44 -1.31 1.11
C VAL A 336 3.95 0.11 1.37
N ALA A 337 4.07 0.52 2.64
CA ALA A 337 4.57 1.83 3.04
C ALA A 337 5.99 2.10 2.49
N HIS A 338 6.89 1.14 2.70
CA HIS A 338 8.24 1.14 2.16
C HIS A 338 8.24 1.28 0.63
N HIS A 339 7.51 0.41 -0.07
CA HIS A 339 7.55 0.33 -1.52
C HIS A 339 6.97 1.57 -2.22
N ILE A 340 5.89 2.18 -1.68
CA ILE A 340 5.35 3.46 -2.15
C ILE A 340 6.46 4.51 -2.14
N THR A 341 7.16 4.65 -1.01
CA THR A 341 8.19 5.66 -0.81
C THR A 341 9.39 5.44 -1.71
N ILE A 342 9.91 4.21 -1.78
CA ILE A 342 11.12 3.89 -2.55
C ILE A 342 10.87 4.00 -4.05
N GLN A 343 9.76 3.45 -4.54
CA GLN A 343 9.45 3.47 -5.96
C GLN A 343 9.24 4.90 -6.47
N THR A 344 8.51 5.73 -5.72
CA THR A 344 8.34 7.16 -6.03
C THR A 344 9.70 7.86 -6.05
N THR A 345 10.52 7.65 -5.03
CA THR A 345 11.85 8.28 -4.94
C THR A 345 12.73 7.94 -6.14
N LEU A 346 12.78 6.68 -6.55
CA LEU A 346 13.59 6.24 -7.70
C LEU A 346 13.10 6.85 -9.02
N PHE A 347 11.80 7.03 -9.23
CA PHE A 347 11.30 7.74 -10.41
C PHE A 347 11.64 9.23 -10.38
N LEU A 348 11.57 9.90 -9.22
CA LEU A 348 12.02 11.30 -9.09
C LEU A 348 13.52 11.44 -9.34
N VAL A 349 14.33 10.52 -8.78
CA VAL A 349 15.78 10.49 -9.05
C VAL A 349 16.07 10.27 -10.53
N THR A 350 15.31 9.41 -11.21
CA THR A 350 15.44 9.20 -12.65
C THR A 350 15.14 10.49 -13.41
N GLY A 351 14.13 11.26 -13.00
CA GLY A 351 13.88 12.59 -13.58
C GLY A 351 15.04 13.57 -13.33
N LEU A 352 15.72 13.51 -12.18
CA LEU A 352 16.95 14.27 -11.94
C LEU A 352 18.11 13.80 -12.85
N ILE A 353 18.23 12.48 -13.11
CA ILE A 353 19.19 11.92 -14.07
C ILE A 353 18.90 12.45 -15.47
N GLU A 354 17.64 12.37 -15.93
CA GLU A 354 17.22 12.92 -17.24
C GLU A 354 17.54 14.40 -17.37
N ARG A 355 17.25 15.19 -16.34
CA ARG A 355 17.56 16.63 -16.35
C ARG A 355 19.07 16.90 -16.39
N ARG A 356 19.88 16.08 -15.70
CA ARG A 356 21.32 16.22 -15.64
C ARG A 356 22.03 15.72 -16.88
N ALA A 357 21.59 14.60 -17.43
CA ALA A 357 22.25 13.85 -18.49
C ALA A 357 21.51 13.92 -19.84
N GLY A 358 20.23 14.36 -19.90
CA GLY A 358 19.43 14.43 -21.11
C GLY A 358 18.91 13.07 -21.61
N THR A 359 19.06 12.01 -20.81
CA THR A 359 18.62 10.64 -21.16
C THR A 359 18.46 9.79 -19.90
N SER A 360 17.53 8.82 -19.97
CA SER A 360 17.39 7.71 -19.01
C SER A 360 17.99 6.39 -19.52
N ASN A 361 18.53 6.35 -20.74
CA ASN A 361 19.14 5.15 -21.29
C ASN A 361 20.52 4.90 -20.66
N VAL A 362 20.64 3.77 -19.96
CA VAL A 362 21.85 3.36 -19.20
C VAL A 362 23.09 3.26 -20.10
N ASP A 363 22.93 2.83 -21.34
CA ASP A 363 24.06 2.66 -22.26
C ASP A 363 24.67 4.00 -22.71
N ARG A 364 23.88 5.10 -22.65
CA ARG A 364 24.28 6.47 -22.99
C ARG A 364 24.71 7.31 -21.79
N LEU A 365 24.66 6.74 -20.56
CA LEU A 365 25.06 7.36 -19.30
C LEU A 365 26.50 7.01 -18.94
N GLY A 366 27.16 7.87 -18.18
CA GLY A 366 28.47 7.63 -17.59
C GLY A 366 28.97 8.81 -16.76
N GLY A 367 29.76 8.52 -15.72
CA GLY A 367 30.45 9.50 -14.90
C GLY A 367 29.57 10.32 -13.95
N LEU A 368 28.32 9.93 -13.71
CA LEU A 368 27.38 10.71 -12.90
C LEU A 368 27.84 10.85 -11.44
N ALA A 369 28.53 9.85 -10.87
CA ALA A 369 29.05 9.94 -9.51
C ALA A 369 30.05 11.09 -9.34
N LYS A 370 30.95 11.27 -10.31
CA LYS A 370 31.93 12.36 -10.33
C LYS A 370 31.30 13.70 -10.68
N LEU A 371 30.32 13.71 -11.58
CA LEU A 371 29.66 14.92 -12.09
C LEU A 371 28.62 15.48 -11.11
N SER A 372 27.98 14.65 -10.33
CA SER A 372 26.90 15.01 -9.41
C SER A 372 26.85 14.05 -8.22
N PRO A 373 27.77 14.18 -7.22
CA PRO A 373 27.85 13.27 -6.08
C PRO A 373 26.55 13.19 -5.27
N ALA A 374 25.84 14.30 -5.10
CA ALA A 374 24.55 14.34 -4.42
C ALA A 374 23.51 13.45 -5.14
N LEU A 375 23.48 13.47 -6.47
CA LEU A 375 22.60 12.62 -7.26
C LEU A 375 22.97 11.14 -7.10
N ALA A 376 24.25 10.83 -6.97
CA ALA A 376 24.71 9.47 -6.71
C ALA A 376 24.19 8.94 -5.36
N VAL A 377 24.26 9.75 -4.30
CA VAL A 377 23.70 9.39 -2.98
C VAL A 377 22.17 9.23 -3.04
N LEU A 378 21.46 10.16 -3.70
CA LEU A 378 20.01 10.11 -3.86
C LEU A 378 19.54 8.87 -4.65
N PHE A 379 20.36 8.34 -5.54
CA PHE A 379 20.07 7.09 -6.25
C PHE A 379 20.46 5.87 -5.40
N PHE A 380 21.65 5.87 -4.81
CA PHE A 380 22.24 4.69 -4.16
C PHE A 380 21.38 4.19 -2.99
N ILE A 381 20.97 5.10 -2.09
CA ILE A 381 20.20 4.73 -0.89
C ILE A 381 18.88 4.04 -1.28
N PRO A 382 17.96 4.63 -2.08
CA PRO A 382 16.72 3.96 -2.43
C PRO A 382 16.92 2.74 -3.34
N ALA A 383 17.99 2.68 -4.14
CA ALA A 383 18.31 1.52 -4.97
C ALA A 383 18.70 0.30 -4.12
N MET A 384 19.55 0.48 -3.10
CA MET A 384 19.93 -0.59 -2.17
C MET A 384 18.73 -1.00 -1.30
N ASN A 385 17.91 -0.04 -0.93
CA ASN A 385 16.68 -0.26 -0.19
C ASN A 385 15.66 -1.09 -0.99
N LEU A 386 15.47 -0.79 -2.28
CA LEU A 386 14.63 -1.58 -3.19
C LEU A 386 15.14 -3.03 -3.33
N ALA A 387 16.45 -3.21 -3.46
CA ALA A 387 17.07 -4.54 -3.54
C ALA A 387 16.87 -5.36 -2.26
N GLY A 388 16.61 -4.71 -1.13
CA GLY A 388 16.42 -5.39 0.16
C GLY A 388 17.74 -5.78 0.82
N ILE A 389 18.74 -4.89 0.74
CA ILE A 389 20.04 -5.09 1.40
C ILE A 389 19.96 -4.63 2.86
N PRO A 390 20.46 -5.42 3.84
CA PRO A 390 20.57 -4.95 5.22
C PRO A 390 21.44 -3.68 5.30
N PRO A 391 21.14 -2.72 6.17
CA PRO A 391 20.09 -2.70 7.21
C PRO A 391 18.75 -2.08 6.77
N PHE A 392 18.54 -1.82 5.50
CA PHE A 392 17.42 -1.02 4.99
C PHE A 392 16.05 -1.65 5.21
N SER A 393 15.00 -0.80 5.25
CA SER A 393 13.60 -1.20 5.48
C SER A 393 13.07 -2.22 4.47
N GLY A 394 13.56 -2.22 3.23
CA GLY A 394 13.21 -3.24 2.24
C GLY A 394 13.63 -4.65 2.63
N PHE A 395 14.76 -4.80 3.34
CA PHE A 395 15.17 -6.07 3.91
C PHE A 395 14.22 -6.54 5.01
N VAL A 396 13.83 -5.64 5.93
CA VAL A 396 12.93 -5.95 7.05
C VAL A 396 11.59 -6.49 6.56
N GLY A 397 10.95 -5.79 5.61
CA GLY A 397 9.65 -6.24 5.07
C GLY A 397 9.73 -7.58 4.32
N LYS A 398 10.77 -7.77 3.49
CA LYS A 398 10.98 -9.04 2.78
C LYS A 398 11.28 -10.19 3.73
N LEU A 399 12.10 -9.94 4.76
CA LEU A 399 12.40 -10.94 5.80
C LEU A 399 11.14 -11.37 6.54
N GLY A 400 10.26 -10.42 6.91
CA GLY A 400 9.00 -10.76 7.56
C GLY A 400 8.09 -11.65 6.71
N MET A 401 7.98 -11.37 5.39
CA MET A 401 7.22 -12.23 4.48
C MET A 401 7.84 -13.63 4.35
N MET A 402 9.19 -13.72 4.28
CA MET A 402 9.87 -15.02 4.26
C MET A 402 9.66 -15.78 5.57
N GLN A 403 9.69 -15.11 6.73
CA GLN A 403 9.38 -15.72 8.02
C GLN A 403 7.96 -16.29 8.06
N GLY A 404 6.97 -15.55 7.56
CA GLY A 404 5.59 -16.04 7.40
C GLY A 404 5.53 -17.29 6.53
N GLY A 405 6.18 -17.27 5.36
CA GLY A 405 6.21 -18.42 4.45
C GLY A 405 6.94 -19.65 5.01
N ILE A 406 7.98 -19.44 5.83
CA ILE A 406 8.70 -20.54 6.51
C ILE A 406 7.82 -21.12 7.63
N ALA A 407 7.08 -20.28 8.35
CA ALA A 407 6.19 -20.73 9.42
C ALA A 407 5.06 -21.64 8.92
N GLU A 408 4.50 -21.38 7.73
CA GLU A 408 3.48 -22.24 7.12
C GLU A 408 4.03 -23.58 6.62
N ASN A 409 5.33 -23.66 6.33
CA ASN A 409 6.10 -24.86 6.04
C ASN A 409 5.50 -25.79 4.95
N THR A 410 4.90 -25.23 3.90
CA THR A 410 4.39 -25.97 2.75
C THR A 410 5.38 -25.93 1.58
N TRP A 411 5.30 -26.88 0.63
CA TRP A 411 6.18 -26.87 -0.54
C TRP A 411 6.03 -25.60 -1.39
N ILE A 412 4.82 -25.04 -1.47
CA ILE A 412 4.54 -23.83 -2.25
C ILE A 412 5.06 -22.58 -1.55
N THR A 413 4.94 -22.49 -0.22
CA THR A 413 5.50 -21.35 0.54
C THR A 413 7.01 -21.36 0.51
N TRP A 414 7.67 -22.53 0.56
CA TRP A 414 9.12 -22.63 0.31
C TRP A 414 9.51 -22.19 -1.10
N THR A 415 8.70 -22.53 -2.11
CA THR A 415 8.91 -22.03 -3.48
C THR A 415 8.85 -20.51 -3.54
N LEU A 416 7.90 -19.89 -2.84
CA LEU A 416 7.78 -18.43 -2.73
C LEU A 416 8.98 -17.80 -2.02
N VAL A 417 9.43 -18.40 -0.92
CA VAL A 417 10.64 -17.94 -0.20
C VAL A 417 11.85 -17.95 -1.13
N VAL A 418 12.07 -19.05 -1.85
CA VAL A 418 13.16 -19.14 -2.85
C VAL A 418 12.98 -18.11 -3.96
N ALA A 419 11.78 -17.99 -4.52
CA ALA A 419 11.48 -17.00 -5.56
C ALA A 419 11.75 -15.57 -5.06
N SER A 420 11.43 -15.25 -3.80
CA SER A 420 11.66 -13.93 -3.20
C SER A 420 13.15 -13.63 -3.06
N VAL A 421 13.96 -14.60 -2.63
CA VAL A 421 15.43 -14.45 -2.54
C VAL A 421 16.02 -14.24 -3.93
N VAL A 422 15.67 -15.08 -4.89
CA VAL A 422 16.14 -14.96 -6.29
C VAL A 422 15.76 -13.60 -6.87
N THR A 423 14.52 -13.16 -6.67
CA THR A 423 14.03 -11.86 -7.13
C THR A 423 14.80 -10.70 -6.48
N SER A 424 15.13 -10.79 -5.19
CA SER A 424 15.95 -9.77 -4.50
C SER A 424 17.36 -9.68 -5.09
N LEU A 425 18.02 -10.82 -5.35
CA LEU A 425 19.33 -10.85 -5.97
C LEU A 425 19.30 -10.28 -7.41
N LEU A 426 18.26 -10.62 -8.18
CA LEU A 426 18.10 -10.10 -9.53
C LEU A 426 17.74 -8.59 -9.52
N THR A 427 17.01 -8.11 -8.50
CA THR A 427 16.76 -6.68 -8.29
C THR A 427 18.07 -5.95 -7.98
N LEU A 428 18.91 -6.52 -7.13
CA LEU A 428 20.25 -5.98 -6.87
C LEU A 428 21.07 -5.91 -8.16
N LEU A 429 21.05 -6.95 -8.99
CA LEU A 429 21.74 -6.97 -10.28
C LEU A 429 21.23 -5.85 -11.22
N ALA A 430 19.90 -5.64 -11.28
CA ALA A 430 19.29 -4.58 -12.09
C ALA A 430 19.74 -3.18 -11.64
N VAL A 431 19.67 -2.87 -10.35
CA VAL A 431 20.10 -1.55 -9.84
C VAL A 431 21.63 -1.38 -9.87
N ALA A 432 22.41 -2.44 -9.66
CA ALA A 432 23.86 -2.44 -9.80
C ALA A 432 24.29 -2.18 -11.24
N ARG A 433 23.52 -2.65 -12.25
CA ARG A 433 23.76 -2.32 -13.67
C ARG A 433 23.56 -0.82 -13.93
N ILE A 434 22.52 -0.20 -13.35
CA ILE A 434 22.34 1.27 -13.46
C ILE A 434 23.52 1.98 -12.80
N TRP A 435 23.91 1.52 -11.59
CA TRP A 435 25.02 2.11 -10.83
C TRP A 435 26.34 2.00 -11.57
N SER A 436 26.73 0.82 -12.01
CA SER A 436 28.01 0.59 -12.67
C SER A 436 28.14 1.34 -14.00
N ARG A 437 27.10 1.34 -14.81
CA ARG A 437 27.12 1.99 -16.13
C ARG A 437 26.85 3.50 -16.07
N GLY A 438 25.88 3.94 -15.27
CA GLY A 438 25.47 5.34 -15.20
C GLY A 438 26.39 6.18 -14.30
N PHE A 439 26.79 5.64 -13.14
CA PHE A 439 27.50 6.40 -12.13
C PHE A 439 29.01 6.14 -12.12
N TRP A 440 29.47 4.90 -12.23
CA TRP A 440 30.90 4.55 -12.13
C TRP A 440 31.64 4.57 -13.45
N ARG A 441 31.04 4.06 -14.53
CA ARG A 441 31.68 4.07 -15.86
C ARG A 441 32.13 5.49 -16.21
N LYS A 442 33.35 5.65 -16.69
CA LYS A 442 33.85 6.97 -17.12
C LYS A 442 33.01 7.49 -18.27
N ALA A 443 32.73 8.80 -18.27
CA ALA A 443 31.99 9.41 -19.37
C ALA A 443 32.71 9.29 -20.72
N GLU A 444 34.04 9.12 -20.69
CA GLU A 444 34.90 8.96 -21.87
C GLU A 444 34.71 7.61 -22.57
N ASP A 445 34.32 6.56 -21.81
CA ASP A 445 34.16 5.18 -22.30
C ASP A 445 32.76 4.93 -22.91
N VAL A 446 31.93 5.96 -23.03
CA VAL A 446 30.58 5.87 -23.61
C VAL A 446 30.64 6.18 -25.10
N GLU A 447 30.33 5.22 -25.97
CA GLU A 447 30.36 5.37 -27.43
C GLU A 447 29.38 6.43 -27.92
N GLU A 448 28.08 6.29 -27.55
CA GLU A 448 27.03 7.25 -27.86
C GLU A 448 26.71 8.16 -26.68
N ARG A 449 27.63 9.02 -26.30
CA ARG A 449 27.44 9.93 -25.18
C ARG A 449 26.32 10.93 -25.41
N SER A 450 25.48 11.13 -24.36
CA SER A 450 24.50 12.21 -24.36
C SER A 450 25.17 13.57 -24.57
N ARG A 451 24.56 14.43 -25.39
CA ARG A 451 25.08 15.78 -25.68
C ARG A 451 25.25 16.63 -24.41
N LEU A 452 24.42 16.44 -23.39
CA LEU A 452 24.49 17.17 -22.12
C LEU A 452 25.65 16.73 -21.21
N LEU A 453 26.27 15.59 -21.48
CA LEU A 453 27.44 15.07 -20.73
C LEU A 453 28.78 15.50 -21.36
N THR A 454 28.77 16.28 -22.44
CA THR A 454 30.01 16.78 -23.05
C THR A 454 30.60 17.94 -22.25
N PRO A 455 31.97 18.08 -22.20
CA PRO A 455 32.61 19.20 -21.50
C PRO A 455 32.13 20.57 -21.96
N LYS A 456 31.88 20.73 -23.27
CA LYS A 456 31.39 21.99 -23.86
C LYS A 456 29.98 22.36 -23.36
N SER A 457 29.05 21.42 -23.31
CA SER A 457 27.70 21.68 -22.82
C SER A 457 27.66 21.98 -21.29
N LEU A 458 28.54 21.35 -20.52
CA LEU A 458 28.68 21.61 -19.09
C LEU A 458 29.26 23.02 -18.83
N ALA A 459 30.26 23.44 -19.63
CA ALA A 459 30.82 24.78 -19.51
C ALA A 459 29.76 25.84 -19.89
N HIS A 460 28.98 25.60 -20.93
CA HIS A 460 27.90 26.50 -21.37
C HIS A 460 26.77 26.62 -20.33
N ALA A 461 26.36 25.50 -19.73
CA ALA A 461 25.37 25.49 -18.64
C ALA A 461 25.87 26.22 -17.38
N ARG A 462 27.16 26.11 -17.04
CA ARG A 462 27.80 26.87 -15.96
C ARG A 462 27.87 28.36 -16.26
N ALA A 463 28.27 28.74 -17.48
CA ALA A 463 28.34 30.13 -17.93
C ALA A 463 26.95 30.81 -17.93
N ALA A 464 25.91 30.08 -18.26
CA ALA A 464 24.53 30.57 -18.26
C ALA A 464 23.93 30.67 -16.84
N ASN A 465 24.70 30.38 -15.78
CA ASN A 465 24.27 30.36 -14.37
C ASN A 465 23.01 29.52 -14.10
N LYS A 466 22.69 28.58 -14.99
CA LYS A 466 21.56 27.66 -14.84
C LYS A 466 21.93 26.58 -13.83
N ARG A 467 21.19 26.48 -12.73
CA ARG A 467 21.30 25.34 -11.79
C ARG A 467 20.88 24.07 -12.52
N LEU A 468 21.83 23.15 -12.72
CA LEU A 468 21.58 21.86 -13.38
C LEU A 468 20.64 20.96 -12.57
N LEU A 469 20.67 21.08 -11.24
CA LEU A 469 19.79 20.40 -10.30
C LEU A 469 19.17 21.46 -9.38
N PRO A 470 17.96 21.94 -9.66
CA PRO A 470 17.32 22.96 -8.83
C PRO A 470 16.96 22.41 -7.47
N PRO A 471 17.17 23.20 -6.37
CA PRO A 471 16.82 22.77 -5.03
C PRO A 471 15.35 22.35 -4.87
N THR A 472 14.45 22.97 -5.62
CA THR A 472 13.02 22.65 -5.64
C THR A 472 12.69 21.23 -6.13
N MET A 473 13.59 20.58 -6.87
CA MET A 473 13.48 19.16 -7.24
C MET A 473 14.29 18.27 -6.28
N VAL A 474 15.47 18.73 -5.87
CA VAL A 474 16.39 17.95 -5.02
C VAL A 474 15.84 17.78 -3.61
N LEU A 475 15.31 18.86 -2.99
CA LEU A 475 14.82 18.82 -1.61
C LEU A 475 13.66 17.84 -1.39
N PRO A 476 12.59 17.84 -2.21
CA PRO A 476 11.53 16.85 -2.05
C PRO A 476 12.03 15.42 -2.26
N THR A 477 12.92 15.19 -3.23
CA THR A 477 13.52 13.87 -3.45
C THR A 477 14.37 13.45 -2.23
N ALA A 478 15.17 14.37 -1.67
CA ALA A 478 15.96 14.10 -0.48
C ALA A 478 15.07 13.84 0.75
N ALA A 479 13.94 14.54 0.89
CA ALA A 479 12.97 14.30 1.96
C ALA A 479 12.42 12.88 1.90
N LEU A 480 12.10 12.35 0.70
CA LEU A 480 11.67 10.96 0.54
C LEU A 480 12.78 9.95 0.83
N VAL A 481 14.04 10.27 0.48
CA VAL A 481 15.20 9.44 0.89
C VAL A 481 15.32 9.41 2.41
N VAL A 482 15.19 10.56 3.09
CA VAL A 482 15.19 10.64 4.55
C VAL A 482 14.03 9.84 5.15
N LEU A 483 12.82 9.94 4.58
CA LEU A 483 11.67 9.14 5.01
C LEU A 483 11.95 7.64 4.88
N SER A 484 12.58 7.21 3.78
CA SER A 484 12.94 5.80 3.59
C SER A 484 13.98 5.31 4.62
N VAL A 485 14.91 6.17 5.02
CA VAL A 485 15.86 5.88 6.10
C VAL A 485 15.15 5.87 7.46
N ALA A 486 14.19 6.78 7.67
CA ALA A 486 13.37 6.79 8.88
C ALA A 486 12.60 5.47 9.06
N PHE A 487 12.05 4.88 7.99
CA PHE A 487 11.43 3.54 8.06
C PHE A 487 12.41 2.45 8.49
N THR A 488 13.70 2.61 8.21
CA THR A 488 14.74 1.71 8.70
C THR A 488 15.01 1.92 10.20
N VAL A 489 15.19 3.17 10.61
CA VAL A 489 15.49 3.53 12.01
C VAL A 489 14.33 3.19 12.94
N PHE A 490 13.10 3.44 12.48
CA PHE A 490 11.87 3.18 13.22
C PHE A 490 11.18 1.88 12.75
N ALA A 491 11.96 0.89 12.28
CA ALA A 491 11.40 -0.37 11.77
C ALA A 491 10.58 -1.12 12.83
N GLY A 492 11.04 -1.15 14.09
CA GLY A 492 10.35 -1.79 15.20
C GLY A 492 8.95 -1.20 15.46
N PRO A 493 8.83 0.09 15.79
CA PRO A 493 7.53 0.74 15.97
C PRO A 493 6.59 0.59 14.77
N LEU A 494 7.10 0.74 13.53
CA LEU A 494 6.29 0.59 12.33
C LEU A 494 5.84 -0.86 12.12
N MET A 495 6.68 -1.85 12.44
CA MET A 495 6.29 -3.26 12.37
C MET A 495 5.24 -3.61 13.43
N ASN A 496 5.36 -3.09 14.66
CA ASN A 496 4.38 -3.27 15.71
C ASN A 496 3.02 -2.66 15.31
N PHE A 497 3.03 -1.47 14.72
CA PHE A 497 1.83 -0.87 14.15
C PHE A 497 1.24 -1.73 13.03
N SER A 498 2.06 -2.22 12.11
CA SER A 498 1.62 -3.09 11.02
C SER A 498 1.04 -4.41 11.53
N ARG A 499 1.58 -4.94 12.64
CA ARG A 499 1.03 -6.15 13.29
C ARG A 499 -0.33 -5.87 13.90
N ALA A 500 -0.50 -4.76 14.64
CA ALA A 500 -1.80 -4.37 15.18
C ALA A 500 -2.84 -4.15 14.06
N ALA A 501 -2.44 -3.50 12.94
CA ALA A 501 -3.31 -3.35 11.78
C ALA A 501 -3.68 -4.69 11.12
N ALA A 502 -2.75 -5.64 11.06
CA ALA A 502 -3.02 -6.99 10.56
C ALA A 502 -3.98 -7.76 11.46
N GLN A 503 -3.83 -7.64 12.79
CA GLN A 503 -4.77 -8.22 13.76
C GLN A 503 -6.18 -7.67 13.57
N ASP A 504 -6.36 -6.35 13.55
CA ASP A 504 -7.67 -5.72 13.33
C ASP A 504 -8.36 -6.23 12.05
N MET A 505 -7.58 -6.48 10.98
CA MET A 505 -8.13 -6.96 9.71
C MET A 505 -8.59 -8.42 9.77
N TYR A 506 -7.89 -9.29 10.50
CA TYR A 506 -8.29 -10.70 10.63
C TYR A 506 -9.36 -10.88 11.72
N GLU A 507 -9.34 -10.12 12.80
CA GLU A 507 -10.38 -10.14 13.83
C GLU A 507 -11.76 -9.68 13.29
N ARG A 508 -11.79 -8.81 12.25
CA ARG A 508 -12.98 -8.29 11.57
C ARG A 508 -13.98 -7.58 12.48
N THR A 509 -14.18 -8.06 13.71
CA THR A 509 -15.14 -7.55 14.69
C THR A 509 -15.05 -6.03 14.87
N PRO A 510 -13.86 -5.41 15.08
CA PRO A 510 -13.78 -3.96 15.25
C PRO A 510 -14.29 -3.16 14.03
N TYR A 511 -14.13 -3.71 12.82
CA TYR A 511 -14.65 -3.11 11.61
C TYR A 511 -16.17 -3.24 11.52
N LEU A 512 -16.70 -4.41 11.84
CA LEU A 512 -18.14 -4.69 11.78
C LEU A 512 -18.90 -3.88 12.83
N GLU A 513 -18.42 -3.83 14.06
CA GLU A 513 -19.02 -3.05 15.15
C GLU A 513 -19.03 -1.55 14.86
N ALA A 514 -17.93 -1.01 14.34
CA ALA A 514 -17.86 0.41 13.97
C ALA A 514 -18.88 0.81 12.89
N VAL A 515 -19.22 -0.08 11.96
CA VAL A 515 -20.13 0.20 10.83
C VAL A 515 -21.57 -0.15 11.15
N LEU A 516 -21.83 -1.33 11.73
CA LEU A 516 -23.17 -1.90 11.92
C LEU A 516 -23.72 -1.71 13.34
N GLY A 517 -22.86 -1.37 14.32
CA GLY A 517 -23.17 -1.31 15.74
C GLY A 517 -23.03 -2.67 16.46
N GLU A 518 -22.75 -2.63 17.76
CA GLU A 518 -22.50 -3.80 18.60
C GLU A 518 -23.68 -4.80 18.61
N GLU A 519 -24.92 -4.32 18.77
CA GLU A 519 -26.12 -5.16 18.84
C GLU A 519 -26.28 -6.10 17.64
N ARG A 520 -25.86 -5.67 16.45
CA ARG A 520 -26.00 -6.43 15.20
C ARG A 520 -24.90 -7.48 15.04
N VAL A 521 -23.76 -7.24 15.63
CA VAL A 521 -22.57 -8.11 15.58
C VAL A 521 -22.62 -9.18 16.67
N ASP A 522 -23.17 -8.89 17.84
CA ASP A 522 -23.26 -9.85 18.95
C ASP A 522 -23.95 -11.16 18.58
N GLY A 523 -24.93 -11.12 17.68
CA GLY A 523 -25.63 -12.32 17.20
C GLY A 523 -24.78 -13.29 16.37
N VAL A 524 -23.61 -12.85 15.86
CA VAL A 524 -22.69 -13.64 15.02
C VAL A 524 -21.27 -13.71 15.59
N ARG A 525 -21.06 -13.18 16.79
CA ARG A 525 -19.72 -13.03 17.40
C ARG A 525 -19.01 -14.38 17.61
N GLU A 526 -19.74 -15.43 18.01
CA GLU A 526 -19.15 -16.75 18.23
C GLU A 526 -18.57 -17.34 16.94
N GLU A 527 -19.27 -17.23 15.81
CA GLU A 527 -18.78 -17.70 14.49
C GLU A 527 -17.55 -16.90 14.02
N LEU A 528 -17.53 -15.60 14.30
CA LEU A 528 -16.39 -14.73 13.95
C LEU A 528 -15.13 -15.08 14.77
N VAL A 529 -15.29 -15.40 16.06
CA VAL A 529 -14.19 -15.78 16.95
C VAL A 529 -13.65 -17.17 16.58
N GLU A 530 -14.50 -18.14 16.27
CA GLU A 530 -14.08 -19.48 15.86
C GLU A 530 -13.24 -19.44 14.57
N PHE A 531 -13.65 -18.60 13.62
CA PHE A 531 -12.88 -18.35 12.40
C PHE A 531 -11.50 -17.75 12.70
N THR A 532 -11.41 -16.76 13.59
CA THR A 532 -10.18 -16.06 13.95
C THR A 532 -9.20 -16.97 14.68
N THR A 533 -9.68 -17.80 15.61
CA THR A 533 -8.83 -18.73 16.38
C THR A 533 -8.26 -19.86 15.50
N GLY A 534 -8.98 -20.30 14.48
CA GLY A 534 -8.50 -21.30 13.52
C GLY A 534 -7.36 -20.78 12.62
N HIS A 535 -7.21 -19.47 12.46
CA HIS A 535 -6.17 -18.82 11.63
C HIS A 535 -4.98 -18.24 12.43
N LEU A 536 -5.08 -18.20 13.75
CA LEU A 536 -3.96 -17.90 14.64
C LEU A 536 -3.04 -19.14 14.71
N ILE A 537 -2.05 -19.22 13.84
CA ILE A 537 -0.93 -20.15 14.05
C ILE A 537 -0.31 -19.75 15.37
N ASP A 538 -0.47 -20.63 16.37
CA ASP A 538 0.07 -20.47 17.69
C ASP A 538 1.61 -20.49 17.61
N LEU A 539 2.21 -19.30 17.61
CA LEU A 539 3.65 -19.12 17.65
C LEU A 539 4.25 -19.38 19.02
N THR A 540 3.45 -19.84 19.98
CA THR A 540 3.89 -20.14 21.34
C THR A 540 4.51 -21.54 21.50
N THR A 541 4.47 -22.40 20.49
CA THR A 541 5.05 -23.75 20.52
C THR A 541 6.36 -23.89 19.74
N GLY A 542 7.31 -22.98 19.98
CA GLY A 542 8.69 -23.11 19.55
C GLY A 542 9.61 -23.12 20.76
N ASP A 543 9.82 -24.28 21.35
CA ASP A 543 10.76 -24.52 22.45
C ASP A 543 12.19 -24.61 21.92
N ASP A 544 12.69 -23.52 21.30
CA ASP A 544 14.12 -23.37 20.97
C ASP A 544 14.44 -21.87 20.78
N GLY A 545 14.80 -21.19 21.84
CA GLY A 545 15.84 -20.18 21.99
C GLY A 545 16.03 -19.05 20.96
N ALA A 546 15.01 -18.60 20.22
CA ALA A 546 15.15 -17.49 19.30
C ALA A 546 13.96 -16.51 19.45
N ALA A 547 14.27 -15.34 20.07
CA ALA A 547 13.46 -14.15 20.19
C ALA A 547 12.05 -14.37 20.82
N GLU A 548 11.99 -14.29 22.13
CA GLU A 548 10.75 -14.06 22.89
C GLU A 548 10.01 -12.83 22.34
N PHE A 549 9.00 -13.09 21.53
CA PHE A 549 7.95 -12.10 21.30
C PHE A 549 6.95 -12.26 22.47
N ALA A 550 6.84 -11.23 23.30
CA ALA A 550 5.93 -11.22 24.44
C ALA A 550 4.52 -11.68 24.03
N PRO A 551 3.85 -12.53 24.85
CA PRO A 551 2.52 -13.02 24.52
C PRO A 551 1.54 -11.85 24.44
N ILE A 552 0.71 -11.88 23.39
CA ILE A 552 -0.40 -10.94 23.22
C ILE A 552 -1.40 -11.23 24.34
N ARG A 553 -1.60 -10.27 25.24
CA ARG A 553 -2.73 -10.33 26.18
C ARG A 553 -4.00 -10.16 25.37
N THR A 554 -4.77 -11.23 25.24
CA THR A 554 -6.17 -11.16 24.81
C THR A 554 -6.94 -10.40 25.88
N SER A 555 -7.65 -9.36 25.51
CA SER A 555 -8.50 -8.53 26.37
C SER A 555 -9.76 -9.24 26.88
N LEU A 556 -9.77 -10.57 26.98
CA LEU A 556 -10.92 -11.40 27.36
C LEU A 556 -10.72 -12.20 28.66
N GLU A 557 -9.73 -11.87 29.52
CA GLU A 557 -9.75 -12.39 30.89
C GLU A 557 -10.40 -11.35 31.79
N PRO A 558 -11.49 -11.72 32.53
CA PRO A 558 -12.05 -10.86 33.56
C PRO A 558 -11.01 -10.68 34.67
N GLU A 559 -10.73 -9.44 35.04
CA GLU A 559 -9.92 -9.08 36.20
C GLU A 559 -10.51 -9.77 37.46
N HIS A 560 -9.86 -10.81 37.93
CA HIS A 560 -10.03 -11.26 39.32
C HIS A 560 -9.34 -10.21 40.20
N GLN A 561 -10.12 -9.31 40.76
CA GLN A 561 -9.75 -8.52 41.93
C GLN A 561 -9.42 -9.48 43.07
N THR A 562 -8.16 -9.63 43.40
CA THR A 562 -7.72 -10.14 44.69
C THR A 562 -7.66 -8.96 45.65
N ASP A 563 -8.64 -8.89 46.57
CA ASP A 563 -8.58 -8.03 47.74
C ASP A 563 -7.44 -8.53 48.63
N GLU A 564 -6.37 -7.74 48.74
CA GLU A 564 -5.43 -7.82 49.84
C GLU A 564 -6.08 -7.20 51.08
N ASP A 565 -6.49 -8.03 52.02
CA ASP A 565 -6.55 -7.57 53.41
C ASP A 565 -5.95 -8.62 54.35
N GLY A 566 -4.87 -8.20 55.01
CA GLY A 566 -4.12 -9.01 55.92
C GLY A 566 -4.77 -9.10 57.31
N SER A 567 -4.79 -10.27 57.86
CA SER A 567 -4.46 -10.43 59.33
C SER A 567 -4.14 -11.88 59.65
N SER A 568 -3.00 -12.01 60.27
CA SER A 568 -2.48 -13.20 60.96
C SER A 568 -3.35 -13.61 62.12
N THR A 569 -3.61 -14.93 62.31
CA THR A 569 -3.47 -15.59 63.66
C THR A 569 -3.27 -17.10 63.50
N VAL A 570 -2.33 -17.59 64.26
CA VAL A 570 -1.91 -18.97 64.52
C VAL A 570 -2.88 -19.61 65.51
N GLU A 571 -3.12 -20.93 65.35
CA GLU A 571 -3.26 -21.99 66.42
C GLU A 571 -3.90 -23.23 65.79
N ASP A 572 -3.19 -24.28 65.62
CA ASP A 572 -2.83 -25.45 66.50
C ASP A 572 -4.02 -26.37 66.81
N GLY A 573 -3.87 -27.65 66.53
CA GLY A 573 -4.50 -28.70 67.37
C GLY A 573 -5.31 -29.82 66.68
N THR A 574 -4.63 -30.94 66.42
CA THR A 574 -5.04 -32.33 66.72
C THR A 574 -6.18 -33.04 65.98
N GLU A 575 -5.77 -34.10 65.28
CA GLU A 575 -6.13 -35.52 65.37
C GLU A 575 -7.61 -35.89 65.63
N THR A 576 -8.17 -36.74 64.81
CA THR A 576 -8.40 -38.20 64.99
C THR A 576 -9.37 -38.74 63.93
N ASP A 577 -8.93 -39.74 63.26
CA ASP A 577 -9.40 -41.13 63.15
C ASP A 577 -10.88 -41.45 62.88
N ALA A 578 -10.99 -42.37 61.99
CA ALA A 578 -11.77 -43.59 61.94
C ALA A 578 -13.09 -43.64 61.13
N ASP A 579 -13.06 -44.60 60.33
CA ASP A 579 -14.03 -45.66 60.02
C ASP A 579 -14.99 -45.52 58.80
N ASN A 580 -14.65 -46.38 57.89
CA ASN A 580 -15.48 -47.15 56.98
C ASN A 580 -16.31 -48.18 57.80
N PRO A 581 -17.43 -48.81 57.43
CA PRO A 581 -17.55 -49.52 56.14
C PRO A 581 -19.01 -49.71 55.58
N GLU A 582 -19.02 -50.19 54.33
CA GLU A 582 -19.80 -51.29 53.73
C GLU A 582 -21.33 -51.29 53.63
N HIS A 583 -21.67 -51.94 52.51
CA HIS A 583 -22.88 -52.71 52.14
C HIS A 583 -24.01 -51.92 51.39
N ASP A 584 -24.53 -52.35 50.39
CA ASP A 584 -24.70 -53.57 49.59
C ASP A 584 -26.00 -53.43 48.78
N GLN A 585 -25.91 -53.83 47.57
CA GLN A 585 -26.86 -54.63 46.76
C GLN A 585 -28.29 -54.15 46.39
N HIS A 586 -28.55 -54.56 45.24
CA HIS A 586 -29.80 -55.06 44.55
C HIS A 586 -30.72 -54.02 43.92
N GLU A 587 -30.96 -54.20 42.74
CA GLU A 587 -31.59 -55.10 41.75
C GLU A 587 -32.74 -54.43 41.02
N GLU A 588 -32.72 -54.71 39.75
CA GLU A 588 -33.83 -55.02 38.85
C GLU A 588 -35.01 -54.02 38.70
N GLY A 589 -35.32 -53.73 37.49
CA GLY A 589 -36.33 -54.31 36.65
C GLY A 589 -36.94 -53.38 35.64
N SER A 590 -36.75 -53.75 34.47
CA SER A 590 -37.67 -53.90 33.33
C SER A 590 -38.84 -52.95 33.12
N GLY A 591 -38.99 -52.57 31.89
CA GLY A 591 -40.27 -52.66 31.23
C GLY A 591 -40.87 -51.38 30.69
N ASP A 592 -40.96 -51.43 29.47
CA ASP A 592 -41.69 -50.89 28.34
C ASP A 592 -41.11 -49.76 27.57
#